data_91612e2a7f494f99b05fc80b84b62097
#
_entry.id   91612e2a7f494f99b05fc80b84b62097
#
_cell.length_a   1.000
_cell.length_b   1.000
_cell.length_c   1.000
_cell.angle_alpha   90.00
_cell.angle_beta   90.00
_cell.angle_gamma   90.00
#
_symmetry.space_group_name_H-M   'P 1'
#
loop_
_entity.id
_entity.type
_entity.pdbx_description
1 polymer ?
#
loop_
_entity_poly.entity_id
_entity_poly.type
_entity_poly.pdbx_seq_one_letter_code
_entity_poly.pdbx_strand_id
1 'polypeptide(L)'
;MLELRLVQGSLLKKVLDAIKELVKDANFDCSTTGFSLQAMDSSHVALVSLLLRAEGFEHYRCDRNLSMGMNLDNMAKMLKCSGNDDIITIKADDGSDSVTFMFESPTQDKISDFEMKLMDIDSEHLGIPEAEYHAIIRMPSAEFAKICRDLASIGDTVVISVSKEGVKFSTRGDIGAANVVLRQNTTVDKPEEATIIEMNEPVSLTFALRYMNSFTKATPLSNIVTISLSSELPVVVEYKIAEMGYIRFYLAPKIEEDEDETKPEV
;
A
#
# COMPACT_ATOMS: atom_id res chain seq x y z
N MET A 1 -13.42 -5.27 -24.38
CA MET A 1 -14.39 -4.81 -23.37
C MET A 1 -13.94 -5.25 -21.99
N LEU A 2 -14.00 -4.35 -21.02
CA LEU A 2 -13.78 -4.61 -19.58
C LEU A 2 -15.09 -4.37 -18.85
N GLU A 3 -15.47 -5.29 -17.97
CA GLU A 3 -16.55 -5.13 -17.01
C GLU A 3 -16.22 -5.86 -15.72
N LEU A 4 -16.16 -5.13 -14.61
CA LEU A 4 -15.96 -5.71 -13.28
C LEU A 4 -17.01 -5.14 -12.32
N ARG A 5 -17.53 -6.04 -11.46
CA ARG A 5 -18.57 -5.72 -10.48
C ARG A 5 -18.11 -6.10 -9.09
N LEU A 6 -18.07 -5.11 -8.22
CA LEU A 6 -17.63 -5.24 -6.83
C LEU A 6 -18.80 -4.94 -5.90
N VAL A 7 -19.26 -5.95 -5.16
CA VAL A 7 -20.40 -5.83 -4.24
C VAL A 7 -20.09 -4.89 -3.08
N GLN A 8 -18.89 -4.98 -2.53
CA GLN A 8 -18.42 -4.05 -1.49
C GLN A 8 -17.68 -2.88 -2.13
N GLY A 9 -18.41 -1.96 -2.73
CA GLY A 9 -17.83 -0.81 -3.43
C GLY A 9 -16.96 0.08 -2.53
N SER A 10 -17.24 0.13 -1.23
CA SER A 10 -16.41 0.85 -0.26
C SER A 10 -14.96 0.36 -0.20
N LEU A 11 -14.69 -0.88 -0.59
CA LEU A 11 -13.33 -1.41 -0.68
C LEU A 11 -12.48 -0.61 -1.68
N LEU A 12 -13.04 -0.28 -2.84
CA LEU A 12 -12.33 0.49 -3.86
C LEU A 12 -12.03 1.92 -3.38
N LYS A 13 -12.93 2.53 -2.61
CA LYS A 13 -12.68 3.82 -1.95
C LYS A 13 -11.49 3.75 -1.00
N LYS A 14 -11.43 2.72 -0.15
CA LYS A 14 -10.33 2.49 0.79
C LYS A 14 -9.00 2.27 0.07
N VAL A 15 -9.01 1.54 -1.05
CA VAL A 15 -7.83 1.34 -1.89
C VAL A 15 -7.33 2.67 -2.42
N LEU A 16 -8.21 3.50 -2.98
CA LEU A 16 -7.83 4.83 -3.49
C LEU A 16 -7.29 5.74 -2.39
N ASP A 17 -7.92 5.74 -1.22
CA ASP A 17 -7.46 6.53 -0.08
C ASP A 17 -6.06 6.10 0.39
N ALA A 18 -5.71 4.83 0.21
CA ALA A 18 -4.39 4.31 0.54
C ALA A 18 -3.28 4.77 -0.42
N ILE A 19 -3.59 5.08 -1.67
CA ILE A 19 -2.57 5.31 -2.71
C ILE A 19 -2.54 6.73 -3.28
N LYS A 20 -3.65 7.48 -3.25
CA LYS A 20 -3.78 8.79 -3.92
C LYS A 20 -2.85 9.89 -3.40
N GLU A 21 -2.39 9.80 -2.14
CA GLU A 21 -1.43 10.75 -1.59
C GLU A 21 -0.01 10.46 -2.08
N LEU A 22 0.30 9.19 -2.32
CA LEU A 22 1.61 8.72 -2.77
C LEU A 22 1.79 8.89 -4.28
N VAL A 23 0.73 8.59 -5.05
CA VAL A 23 0.73 8.61 -6.52
C VAL A 23 -0.45 9.43 -7.02
N LYS A 24 -0.20 10.36 -7.95
CA LYS A 24 -1.25 11.23 -8.50
C LYS A 24 -1.88 10.66 -9.77
N ASP A 25 -1.06 10.13 -10.65
CA ASP A 25 -1.49 9.56 -11.92
C ASP A 25 -0.91 8.16 -12.05
N ALA A 26 -1.74 7.20 -12.44
CA ALA A 26 -1.31 5.81 -12.59
C ALA A 26 -2.14 5.06 -13.63
N ASN A 27 -1.54 4.02 -14.19
CA ASN A 27 -2.24 3.06 -15.02
C ASN A 27 -2.83 1.94 -14.16
N PHE A 28 -4.13 1.68 -14.34
CA PHE A 28 -4.73 0.44 -13.91
C PHE A 28 -4.65 -0.57 -15.05
N ASP A 29 -4.01 -1.70 -14.77
CA ASP A 29 -3.83 -2.77 -15.71
C ASP A 29 -4.85 -3.88 -15.46
N CYS A 30 -5.61 -4.19 -16.49
CA CYS A 30 -6.65 -5.21 -16.44
C CYS A 30 -6.24 -6.38 -17.32
N SER A 31 -6.31 -7.57 -16.77
CA SER A 31 -6.05 -8.83 -17.44
C SER A 31 -7.06 -9.88 -17.01
N THR A 32 -6.96 -11.09 -17.56
CA THR A 32 -7.78 -12.22 -17.12
C THR A 32 -7.53 -12.62 -15.66
N THR A 33 -6.38 -12.27 -15.08
CA THR A 33 -6.02 -12.59 -13.70
C THR A 33 -6.54 -11.58 -12.69
N GLY A 34 -6.79 -10.35 -13.11
CA GLY A 34 -7.31 -9.33 -12.22
C GLY A 34 -7.05 -7.90 -12.65
N PHE A 35 -7.31 -7.02 -11.70
CA PHE A 35 -7.19 -5.57 -11.77
C PHE A 35 -6.00 -5.15 -10.91
N SER A 36 -5.00 -4.53 -11.52
CA SER A 36 -3.73 -4.26 -10.86
C SER A 36 -3.21 -2.86 -11.15
N LEU A 37 -2.32 -2.39 -10.28
CA LEU A 37 -1.62 -1.12 -10.44
C LEU A 37 -0.20 -1.28 -9.90
N GLN A 38 0.76 -0.73 -10.63
CA GLN A 38 2.12 -0.55 -10.16
C GLN A 38 2.55 0.87 -10.50
N ALA A 39 2.98 1.65 -9.52
CA ALA A 39 3.38 3.03 -9.73
C ALA A 39 4.39 3.49 -8.69
N MET A 40 5.32 4.35 -9.11
CA MET A 40 6.25 5.03 -8.22
C MET A 40 5.70 6.40 -7.80
N ASP A 41 6.11 6.85 -6.63
CA ASP A 41 5.94 8.24 -6.24
C ASP A 41 6.78 9.18 -7.12
N SER A 42 6.48 10.47 -7.09
CA SER A 42 7.14 11.46 -7.93
C SER A 42 8.66 11.59 -7.68
N SER A 43 9.14 11.17 -6.53
CA SER A 43 10.57 11.19 -6.19
C SER A 43 11.29 9.88 -6.51
N HIS A 44 10.59 8.87 -7.03
CA HIS A 44 11.11 7.53 -7.34
C HIS A 44 11.76 6.82 -6.14
N VAL A 45 11.27 7.08 -4.93
CA VAL A 45 11.76 6.50 -3.68
C VAL A 45 10.85 5.38 -3.18
N ALA A 46 9.55 5.51 -3.43
CA ALA A 46 8.54 4.54 -3.04
C ALA A 46 7.77 4.00 -4.24
N LEU A 47 7.42 2.72 -4.17
CA LEU A 47 6.61 2.02 -5.16
C LEU A 47 5.37 1.46 -4.47
N VAL A 48 4.21 1.58 -5.11
CA VAL A 48 3.00 0.86 -4.72
C VAL A 48 2.67 -0.22 -5.76
N SER A 49 2.30 -1.39 -5.28
CA SER A 49 1.82 -2.52 -6.09
C SER A 49 0.50 -3.02 -5.52
N LEU A 50 -0.55 -2.92 -6.32
CA LEU A 50 -1.91 -3.35 -5.99
C LEU A 50 -2.30 -4.51 -6.89
N LEU A 51 -2.91 -5.53 -6.32
CA LEU A 51 -3.59 -6.59 -7.06
C LEU A 51 -4.95 -6.89 -6.44
N LEU A 52 -5.99 -6.83 -7.27
CA LEU A 52 -7.32 -7.35 -6.97
C LEU A 52 -7.60 -8.48 -7.97
N ARG A 53 -7.63 -9.72 -7.47
CA ARG A 53 -7.81 -10.92 -8.32
C ARG A 53 -9.23 -10.98 -8.89
N ALA A 54 -9.34 -11.51 -10.09
CA ALA A 54 -10.62 -11.68 -10.78
C ALA A 54 -11.67 -12.42 -9.94
N GLU A 55 -11.24 -13.42 -9.17
CA GLU A 55 -12.11 -14.24 -8.32
C GLU A 55 -12.73 -13.45 -7.16
N GLY A 56 -12.16 -12.30 -6.80
CA GLY A 56 -12.68 -11.44 -5.74
C GLY A 56 -13.85 -10.55 -6.16
N PHE A 57 -14.12 -10.47 -7.45
CA PHE A 57 -15.27 -9.72 -8.00
C PHE A 57 -16.48 -10.65 -8.17
N GLU A 58 -17.69 -10.11 -7.98
CA GLU A 58 -18.93 -10.84 -8.29
C GLU A 58 -19.03 -11.18 -9.78
N HIS A 59 -18.58 -10.23 -10.62
CA HIS A 59 -18.44 -10.41 -12.05
C HIS A 59 -17.13 -9.77 -12.51
N TYR A 60 -16.37 -10.50 -13.32
CA TYR A 60 -15.13 -10.02 -13.91
C TYR A 60 -15.03 -10.49 -15.36
N ARG A 61 -14.98 -9.55 -16.29
CA ARG A 61 -14.79 -9.81 -17.70
C ARG A 61 -13.71 -8.88 -18.24
N CYS A 62 -12.67 -9.45 -18.81
CA CYS A 62 -11.62 -8.73 -19.50
C CYS A 62 -11.27 -9.49 -20.78
N ASP A 63 -11.78 -9.04 -21.91
CA ASP A 63 -11.64 -9.74 -23.18
C ASP A 63 -10.21 -9.69 -23.72
N ARG A 64 -9.45 -8.65 -23.36
CA ARG A 64 -8.03 -8.48 -23.67
C ARG A 64 -7.37 -7.58 -22.64
N ASN A 65 -6.06 -7.68 -22.51
CA ASN A 65 -5.32 -6.82 -21.62
C ASN A 65 -5.53 -5.35 -21.97
N LEU A 66 -5.82 -4.56 -20.96
CA LEU A 66 -6.14 -3.14 -21.07
C LEU A 66 -5.40 -2.37 -19.99
N SER A 67 -4.76 -1.26 -20.38
CA SER A 67 -4.14 -0.32 -19.45
C SER A 67 -4.91 0.99 -19.50
N MET A 68 -5.38 1.46 -18.33
CA MET A 68 -6.19 2.67 -18.21
C MET A 68 -5.47 3.68 -17.34
N GLY A 69 -4.95 4.74 -17.98
CA GLY A 69 -4.33 5.87 -17.25
C GLY A 69 -5.39 6.76 -16.61
N MET A 70 -5.26 6.97 -15.31
CA MET A 70 -6.22 7.76 -14.53
C MET A 70 -5.51 8.72 -13.57
N ASN A 71 -6.09 9.90 -13.40
CA ASN A 71 -5.77 10.75 -12.28
C ASN A 71 -6.52 10.24 -11.04
N LEU A 72 -5.78 9.87 -9.99
CA LEU A 72 -6.35 9.22 -8.81
C LEU A 72 -7.21 10.15 -7.95
N ASP A 73 -6.90 11.45 -7.92
CA ASP A 73 -7.75 12.43 -7.23
C ASP A 73 -9.11 12.58 -7.93
N ASN A 74 -9.14 12.55 -9.26
CA ASN A 74 -10.39 12.58 -10.02
C ASN A 74 -11.19 11.29 -9.85
N MET A 75 -10.53 10.13 -9.90
CA MET A 75 -11.16 8.86 -9.60
C MET A 75 -11.77 8.84 -8.19
N ALA A 76 -11.04 9.35 -7.19
CA ALA A 76 -11.55 9.46 -5.83
C ALA A 76 -12.78 10.38 -5.72
N LYS A 77 -12.82 11.48 -6.50
CA LYS A 77 -14.01 12.36 -6.55
C LYS A 77 -15.21 11.62 -7.14
N MET A 78 -15.03 10.85 -8.20
CA MET A 78 -16.09 10.02 -8.77
C MET A 78 -16.62 9.00 -7.76
N LEU A 79 -15.72 8.26 -7.11
CA LEU A 79 -16.08 7.23 -6.13
C LEU A 79 -16.75 7.80 -4.87
N LYS A 80 -16.48 9.05 -4.49
CA LYS A 80 -17.19 9.72 -3.39
C LYS A 80 -18.69 9.92 -3.66
N CYS A 81 -19.09 9.90 -4.93
CA CYS A 81 -20.50 10.01 -5.30
C CYS A 81 -21.29 8.73 -5.04
N SER A 82 -20.64 7.59 -4.79
CA SER A 82 -21.29 6.35 -4.37
C SER A 82 -21.59 6.33 -2.88
N GLY A 83 -22.66 5.65 -2.48
CA GLY A 83 -22.93 5.29 -1.08
C GLY A 83 -21.91 4.27 -0.55
N ASN A 84 -21.85 4.12 0.78
CA ASN A 84 -20.90 3.17 1.38
C ASN A 84 -21.25 1.71 1.11
N ASP A 85 -22.53 1.43 0.90
CA ASP A 85 -23.06 0.09 0.65
C ASP A 85 -23.36 -0.15 -0.83
N ASP A 86 -23.08 0.83 -1.71
CA ASP A 86 -23.32 0.70 -3.12
C ASP A 86 -22.42 -0.36 -3.76
N ILE A 87 -22.97 -1.04 -4.73
CA ILE A 87 -22.25 -1.93 -5.64
C ILE A 87 -21.60 -1.05 -6.70
N ILE A 88 -20.32 -1.24 -6.96
CA ILE A 88 -19.57 -0.50 -7.97
C ILE A 88 -19.29 -1.42 -9.16
N THR A 89 -19.69 -0.99 -10.35
CA THR A 89 -19.32 -1.62 -11.61
C THR A 89 -18.42 -0.69 -12.40
N ILE A 90 -17.29 -1.17 -12.87
CA ILE A 90 -16.37 -0.44 -13.75
C ILE A 90 -16.49 -1.03 -15.15
N LYS A 91 -16.73 -0.17 -16.14
CA LYS A 91 -16.83 -0.55 -17.55
C LYS A 91 -15.92 0.29 -18.42
N ALA A 92 -15.26 -0.37 -19.36
CA ALA A 92 -14.50 0.30 -20.42
C ALA A 92 -14.63 -0.46 -21.73
N ASP A 93 -14.94 0.24 -22.80
CA ASP A 93 -14.98 -0.34 -24.13
C ASP A 93 -13.60 -0.31 -24.80
N ASP A 94 -13.41 -1.21 -25.74
CA ASP A 94 -12.16 -1.29 -26.49
C ASP A 94 -11.93 -0.03 -27.31
N GLY A 95 -10.78 0.63 -27.05
CA GLY A 95 -10.40 1.84 -27.77
C GLY A 95 -11.14 3.09 -27.32
N SER A 96 -11.93 3.02 -26.23
CA SER A 96 -12.51 4.20 -25.60
C SER A 96 -11.45 5.03 -24.87
N ASP A 97 -11.63 6.35 -24.88
CA ASP A 97 -10.85 7.31 -24.12
C ASP A 97 -11.48 7.61 -22.74
N SER A 98 -12.46 6.82 -22.35
CA SER A 98 -13.19 7.00 -21.08
C SER A 98 -13.47 5.66 -20.39
N VAL A 99 -13.71 5.74 -19.08
CA VAL A 99 -14.13 4.66 -18.20
C VAL A 99 -15.42 5.09 -17.49
N THR A 100 -16.35 4.17 -17.33
CA THR A 100 -17.62 4.41 -16.64
C THR A 100 -17.63 3.70 -15.30
N PHE A 101 -17.96 4.46 -14.24
CA PHE A 101 -18.25 3.95 -12.91
C PHE A 101 -19.76 3.94 -12.71
N MET A 102 -20.34 2.77 -12.47
CA MET A 102 -21.76 2.63 -12.15
C MET A 102 -21.91 2.33 -10.66
N PHE A 103 -22.80 3.07 -10.01
CA PHE A 103 -23.13 2.88 -8.60
C PHE A 103 -24.56 2.44 -8.46
N GLU A 104 -24.77 1.30 -7.84
CA GLU A 104 -26.07 0.67 -7.66
C GLU A 104 -26.34 0.51 -6.17
N SER A 105 -27.47 1.05 -5.69
CA SER A 105 -27.90 0.87 -4.32
C SER A 105 -28.17 -0.60 -3.99
N PRO A 106 -28.01 -1.05 -2.73
CA PRO A 106 -28.30 -2.42 -2.33
C PRO A 106 -29.73 -2.86 -2.62
N THR A 107 -30.65 -1.92 -2.60
CA THR A 107 -32.09 -2.15 -2.90
C THR A 107 -32.40 -2.12 -4.40
N GLN A 108 -31.42 -1.80 -5.23
CA GLN A 108 -31.52 -1.70 -6.69
C GLN A 108 -32.55 -0.67 -7.20
N ASP A 109 -32.93 0.27 -6.34
CA ASP A 109 -33.88 1.34 -6.67
C ASP A 109 -33.21 2.61 -7.22
N LYS A 110 -31.88 2.66 -7.14
CA LYS A 110 -31.07 3.76 -7.66
C LYS A 110 -29.83 3.22 -8.38
N ILE A 111 -29.67 3.64 -9.61
CA ILE A 111 -28.47 3.41 -10.42
C ILE A 111 -27.98 4.76 -10.92
N SER A 112 -26.70 5.02 -10.80
CA SER A 112 -26.05 6.20 -11.36
C SER A 112 -24.74 5.81 -12.05
N ASP A 113 -24.45 6.49 -13.13
CA ASP A 113 -23.22 6.29 -13.89
C ASP A 113 -22.44 7.60 -14.01
N PHE A 114 -21.13 7.46 -13.90
CA PHE A 114 -20.18 8.56 -13.97
C PHE A 114 -19.09 8.19 -14.96
N GLU A 115 -18.94 8.98 -15.99
CA GLU A 115 -17.91 8.80 -17.00
C GLU A 115 -16.68 9.67 -16.69
N MET A 116 -15.50 9.08 -16.73
CA MET A 116 -14.24 9.76 -16.54
C MET A 116 -13.33 9.56 -17.75
N LYS A 117 -12.72 10.64 -18.22
CA LYS A 117 -11.71 10.57 -19.29
C LYS A 117 -10.44 9.90 -18.80
N LEU A 118 -9.88 9.06 -19.64
CA LEU A 118 -8.58 8.42 -19.44
C LEU A 118 -7.46 9.35 -19.90
N MET A 119 -6.24 9.07 -19.45
CA MET A 119 -5.00 9.77 -19.79
C MET A 119 -4.02 8.78 -20.41
N ASP A 120 -3.16 9.28 -21.28
CA ASP A 120 -1.99 8.54 -21.71
C ASP A 120 -0.89 8.73 -20.67
N ILE A 121 -0.51 7.65 -20.02
CA ILE A 121 0.56 7.61 -19.01
C ILE A 121 1.57 6.58 -19.46
N ASP A 122 2.82 7.03 -19.65
CA ASP A 122 3.92 6.12 -19.88
C ASP A 122 4.13 5.27 -18.63
N SER A 123 4.01 3.96 -18.77
CA SER A 123 4.20 3.03 -17.68
C SER A 123 5.55 2.35 -17.78
N GLU A 124 6.36 2.53 -16.76
CA GLU A 124 7.50 1.67 -16.52
C GLU A 124 7.07 0.52 -15.60
N HIS A 125 6.95 -0.69 -16.14
CA HIS A 125 6.80 -1.87 -15.30
C HIS A 125 8.16 -2.25 -14.73
N LEU A 126 8.33 -1.98 -13.44
CA LEU A 126 9.49 -2.45 -12.71
C LEU A 126 9.28 -3.93 -12.36
N GLY A 127 10.18 -4.78 -12.84
CA GLY A 127 10.24 -6.16 -12.39
C GLY A 127 10.63 -6.16 -10.90
N ILE A 128 9.68 -6.54 -10.03
CA ILE A 128 9.99 -6.77 -8.63
C ILE A 128 10.51 -8.19 -8.51
N PRO A 129 11.81 -8.40 -8.19
CA PRO A 129 12.34 -9.74 -8.05
C PRO A 129 11.72 -10.43 -6.83
N GLU A 130 11.50 -11.72 -6.93
CA GLU A 130 11.27 -12.55 -5.76
C GLU A 130 12.54 -12.55 -4.92
N ALA A 131 12.41 -12.26 -3.63
CA ALA A 131 13.53 -12.14 -2.73
C ALA A 131 13.24 -12.85 -1.41
N GLU A 132 14.29 -13.39 -0.81
CA GLU A 132 14.25 -13.85 0.57
C GLU A 132 14.60 -12.68 1.49
N TYR A 133 13.78 -12.47 2.51
CA TYR A 133 13.97 -11.40 3.48
C TYR A 133 14.61 -11.92 4.75
N HIS A 134 15.51 -11.14 5.34
CA HIS A 134 16.21 -11.48 6.58
C HIS A 134 15.25 -11.52 7.77
N ALA A 135 14.25 -10.66 7.78
CA ALA A 135 13.23 -10.62 8.81
C ALA A 135 11.85 -10.29 8.24
N ILE A 136 10.83 -10.94 8.77
CA ILE A 136 9.42 -10.71 8.44
C ILE A 136 8.66 -10.54 9.75
N ILE A 137 7.95 -9.40 9.87
CA ILE A 137 7.15 -9.07 11.04
C ILE A 137 5.68 -9.01 10.61
N ARG A 138 4.80 -9.75 11.29
CA ARG A 138 3.36 -9.64 11.18
C ARG A 138 2.83 -9.09 12.48
N MET A 139 2.09 -8.00 12.41
CA MET A 139 1.59 -7.29 13.58
C MET A 139 0.25 -6.62 13.29
N PRO A 140 -0.49 -6.18 14.34
CA PRO A 140 -1.69 -5.38 14.14
C PRO A 140 -1.41 -4.11 13.33
N SER A 141 -2.18 -3.89 12.28
CA SER A 141 -2.00 -2.73 11.39
C SER A 141 -2.27 -1.41 12.11
N ALA A 142 -3.23 -1.38 13.04
CA ALA A 142 -3.53 -0.21 13.87
C ALA A 142 -2.37 0.16 14.81
N GLU A 143 -1.65 -0.83 15.34
CA GLU A 143 -0.48 -0.61 16.18
C GLU A 143 0.68 -0.05 15.36
N PHE A 144 0.93 -0.59 14.18
CA PHE A 144 1.94 -0.06 13.26
C PHE A 144 1.64 1.40 12.86
N ALA A 145 0.37 1.70 12.54
CA ALA A 145 -0.05 3.07 12.24
C ALA A 145 0.17 4.02 13.41
N LYS A 146 -0.14 3.58 14.63
CA LYS A 146 0.10 4.34 15.85
C LYS A 146 1.59 4.62 16.05
N ILE A 147 2.44 3.60 15.94
CA ILE A 147 3.89 3.73 16.07
C ILE A 147 4.43 4.76 15.07
N CYS A 148 4.10 4.63 13.80
CA CYS A 148 4.55 5.57 12.75
C CYS A 148 4.12 7.01 13.03
N ARG A 149 2.89 7.21 13.45
CA ARG A 149 2.35 8.54 13.79
C ARG A 149 3.03 9.14 15.02
N ASP A 150 3.20 8.34 16.08
CA ASP A 150 3.81 8.79 17.33
C ASP A 150 5.30 9.15 17.11
N LEU A 151 6.03 8.32 16.39
CA LEU A 151 7.44 8.59 16.07
C LEU A 151 7.61 9.80 15.16
N ALA A 152 6.70 10.04 14.22
CA ALA A 152 6.75 11.20 13.34
C ALA A 152 6.55 12.53 14.07
N SER A 153 5.99 12.52 15.27
CA SER A 153 5.91 13.71 16.13
C SER A 153 7.23 14.08 16.79
N ILE A 154 8.21 13.17 16.78
CA ILE A 154 9.51 13.33 17.42
C ILE A 154 10.62 13.55 16.39
N GLY A 155 10.60 12.79 15.29
CA GLY A 155 11.66 12.84 14.28
C GLY A 155 11.14 12.49 12.88
N ASP A 156 12.01 12.65 11.88
CA ASP A 156 11.66 12.47 10.45
C ASP A 156 11.97 11.08 9.94
N THR A 157 12.76 10.31 10.69
CA THR A 157 13.20 8.97 10.30
C THR A 157 12.87 7.95 11.37
N VAL A 158 12.70 6.72 10.95
CA VAL A 158 12.58 5.56 11.84
C VAL A 158 13.68 4.56 11.54
N VAL A 159 14.37 4.09 12.56
CA VAL A 159 15.23 2.92 12.49
C VAL A 159 14.42 1.71 12.90
N ILE A 160 14.31 0.74 12.01
CA ILE A 160 13.64 -0.54 12.27
C ILE A 160 14.73 -1.59 12.46
N SER A 161 14.86 -2.11 13.68
CA SER A 161 15.86 -3.11 14.04
C SER A 161 15.17 -4.38 14.49
N VAL A 162 15.53 -5.50 13.88
CA VAL A 162 15.04 -6.83 14.27
C VAL A 162 16.18 -7.65 14.85
N SER A 163 15.97 -8.18 16.03
CA SER A 163 16.93 -9.02 16.75
C SER A 163 16.19 -10.16 17.47
N LYS A 164 16.93 -10.98 18.18
CA LYS A 164 16.37 -12.05 19.04
C LYS A 164 15.44 -11.53 20.14
N GLU A 165 15.56 -10.24 20.49
CA GLU A 165 14.76 -9.62 21.54
C GLU A 165 13.40 -9.10 21.02
N GLY A 166 13.25 -8.97 19.70
CA GLY A 166 12.05 -8.45 19.08
C GLY A 166 12.33 -7.47 17.97
N VAL A 167 11.34 -6.66 17.62
CA VAL A 167 11.46 -5.55 16.67
C VAL A 167 11.42 -4.22 17.42
N LYS A 168 12.39 -3.36 17.12
CA LYS A 168 12.54 -2.03 17.72
C LYS A 168 12.34 -0.98 16.65
N PHE A 169 11.45 -0.02 16.92
CA PHE A 169 11.24 1.18 16.14
C PHE A 169 11.81 2.37 16.90
N SER A 170 12.77 3.08 16.33
CA SER A 170 13.48 4.16 17.00
C SER A 170 13.47 5.42 16.15
N THR A 171 13.36 6.57 16.79
CA THR A 171 13.54 7.86 16.15
C THR A 171 14.31 8.81 17.05
N ARG A 172 14.95 9.79 16.45
CA ARG A 172 15.59 10.92 17.14
C ARG A 172 15.31 12.20 16.38
N GLY A 173 14.95 13.23 17.09
CA GLY A 173 14.72 14.57 16.59
C GLY A 173 15.19 15.63 17.57
N ASP A 174 14.93 16.90 17.29
CA ASP A 174 15.41 18.04 18.10
C ASP A 174 14.86 18.03 19.52
N ILE A 175 13.66 17.51 19.74
CA ILE A 175 13.02 17.47 21.05
C ILE A 175 13.40 16.24 21.88
N GLY A 176 14.08 15.25 21.28
CA GLY A 176 14.48 14.04 21.99
C GLY A 176 14.49 12.79 21.13
N ALA A 177 14.39 11.65 21.77
CA ALA A 177 14.35 10.34 21.13
C ALA A 177 13.21 9.49 21.66
N ALA A 178 12.69 8.60 20.82
CA ALA A 178 11.67 7.64 21.19
C ALA A 178 12.02 6.25 20.68
N ASN A 179 11.65 5.25 21.45
CA ASN A 179 11.84 3.85 21.12
C ASN A 179 10.58 3.06 21.45
N VAL A 180 10.16 2.21 20.54
CA VAL A 180 9.09 1.24 20.77
C VAL A 180 9.65 -0.15 20.47
N VAL A 181 9.54 -1.06 21.42
CA VAL A 181 9.99 -2.44 21.27
C VAL A 181 8.79 -3.36 21.34
N LEU A 182 8.59 -4.16 20.31
CA LEU A 182 7.58 -5.21 20.26
C LEU A 182 8.28 -6.56 20.32
N ARG A 183 7.81 -7.41 21.23
CA ARG A 183 8.26 -8.80 21.32
C ARG A 183 7.24 -9.72 20.66
N GLN A 184 7.71 -10.88 20.25
CA GLN A 184 6.80 -11.91 19.77
C GLN A 184 5.73 -12.19 20.80
N ASN A 185 4.47 -12.14 20.37
CA ASN A 185 3.32 -12.42 21.19
C ASN A 185 2.30 -13.23 20.39
N THR A 186 2.24 -14.52 20.64
CA THR A 186 1.31 -15.45 19.99
C THR A 186 0.24 -15.98 20.96
N THR A 187 0.29 -15.55 22.25
CA THR A 187 -0.63 -15.98 23.32
C THR A 187 -1.83 -15.06 23.44
N VAL A 188 -2.43 -14.70 22.31
CA VAL A 188 -3.61 -13.85 22.25
C VAL A 188 -4.80 -14.66 21.76
N ASP A 189 -5.99 -14.34 22.24
CA ASP A 189 -7.23 -15.03 21.86
C ASP A 189 -7.60 -14.77 20.38
N LYS A 190 -7.13 -13.64 19.83
CA LYS A 190 -7.38 -13.21 18.46
C LYS A 190 -6.09 -13.19 17.65
N PRO A 191 -6.01 -13.94 16.55
CA PRO A 191 -4.81 -13.96 15.70
C PRO A 191 -4.39 -12.60 15.16
N GLU A 192 -5.34 -11.69 14.92
CA GLU A 192 -5.09 -10.33 14.44
C GLU A 192 -4.43 -9.41 15.49
N GLU A 193 -4.41 -9.79 16.75
CA GLU A 193 -3.73 -9.08 17.84
C GLU A 193 -2.30 -9.60 18.10
N ALA A 194 -1.91 -10.69 17.41
CA ALA A 194 -0.60 -11.29 17.57
C ALA A 194 0.51 -10.48 16.89
N THR A 195 1.70 -10.52 17.46
CA THR A 195 2.95 -10.08 16.84
C THR A 195 3.84 -11.29 16.60
N ILE A 196 4.12 -11.58 15.34
CA ILE A 196 4.92 -12.72 14.89
C ILE A 196 6.16 -12.19 14.21
N ILE A 197 7.33 -12.64 14.65
CA ILE A 197 8.63 -12.22 14.13
C ILE A 197 9.35 -13.47 13.63
N GLU A 198 9.57 -13.54 12.32
CA GLU A 198 10.42 -14.53 11.68
C GLU A 198 11.74 -13.84 11.33
N MET A 199 12.86 -14.35 11.81
CA MET A 199 14.16 -13.74 11.59
C MET A 199 15.20 -14.82 11.31
N ASN A 200 15.81 -14.73 10.14
CA ASN A 200 16.95 -15.56 9.75
C ASN A 200 18.26 -14.87 10.14
N GLU A 201 18.32 -13.56 9.91
CA GLU A 201 19.46 -12.71 10.24
C GLU A 201 18.99 -11.40 10.87
N PRO A 202 19.73 -10.86 11.87
CA PRO A 202 19.46 -9.53 12.39
C PRO A 202 19.57 -8.48 11.30
N VAL A 203 18.68 -7.51 11.31
CA VAL A 203 18.66 -6.42 10.33
C VAL A 203 18.30 -5.11 11.01
N SER A 204 18.94 -4.03 10.58
CA SER A 204 18.64 -2.67 11.05
C SER A 204 18.73 -1.70 9.88
N LEU A 205 17.66 -1.01 9.60
CA LEU A 205 17.54 -0.11 8.46
C LEU A 205 16.79 1.16 8.85
N THR A 206 17.13 2.26 8.18
CA THR A 206 16.54 3.59 8.40
C THR A 206 15.63 3.98 7.26
N PHE A 207 14.44 4.49 7.59
CA PHE A 207 13.42 4.89 6.61
C PHE A 207 12.83 6.26 6.93
N ALA A 208 12.35 6.95 5.90
CA ALA A 208 11.61 8.21 6.07
C ALA A 208 10.22 7.94 6.65
N LEU A 209 9.90 8.55 7.79
CA LEU A 209 8.59 8.39 8.46
C LEU A 209 7.43 8.94 7.64
N ARG A 210 7.65 9.96 6.82
CA ARG A 210 6.60 10.51 5.94
C ARG A 210 6.03 9.43 5.02
N TYR A 211 6.87 8.56 4.47
CA TYR A 211 6.43 7.45 3.61
C TYR A 211 5.73 6.36 4.42
N MET A 212 6.29 5.99 5.58
CA MET A 212 5.66 5.00 6.46
C MET A 212 4.26 5.43 6.89
N ASN A 213 4.06 6.71 7.23
CA ASN A 213 2.74 7.25 7.54
C ASN A 213 1.80 7.25 6.32
N SER A 214 2.32 7.50 5.13
CA SER A 214 1.53 7.38 3.90
C SER A 214 1.05 5.94 3.69
N PHE A 215 1.90 4.94 3.91
CA PHE A 215 1.54 3.52 3.79
C PHE A 215 0.46 3.10 4.78
N THR A 216 0.46 3.66 5.97
CA THR A 216 -0.55 3.35 7.01
C THR A 216 -1.96 3.84 6.67
N LYS A 217 -2.13 4.60 5.61
CA LYS A 217 -3.46 4.89 5.04
C LYS A 217 -4.18 3.63 4.56
N ALA A 218 -3.45 2.54 4.33
CA ALA A 218 -4.00 1.22 4.01
C ALA A 218 -4.53 0.44 5.22
N THR A 219 -4.37 0.93 6.44
CA THR A 219 -4.86 0.28 7.67
C THR A 219 -6.33 -0.17 7.60
N PRO A 220 -7.28 0.59 7.03
CA PRO A 220 -8.67 0.15 6.91
C PRO A 220 -8.88 -1.09 6.01
N LEU A 221 -7.89 -1.49 5.22
CA LEU A 221 -7.97 -2.65 4.31
C LEU A 221 -7.65 -3.97 5.00
N SER A 222 -6.88 -3.96 6.10
CA SER A 222 -6.47 -5.16 6.80
C SER A 222 -6.19 -4.91 8.27
N ASN A 223 -6.56 -5.85 9.13
CA ASN A 223 -6.22 -5.82 10.55
C ASN A 223 -4.74 -6.15 10.83
N ILE A 224 -4.08 -6.75 9.86
CA ILE A 224 -2.68 -7.19 9.97
C ILE A 224 -1.85 -6.51 8.87
N VAL A 225 -0.67 -6.05 9.24
CA VAL A 225 0.37 -5.60 8.32
C VAL A 225 1.55 -6.56 8.38
N THR A 226 2.16 -6.83 7.23
CA THR A 226 3.39 -7.61 7.11
C THR A 226 4.52 -6.69 6.65
N ILE A 227 5.61 -6.67 7.41
CA ILE A 227 6.79 -5.85 7.13
C ILE A 227 7.96 -6.79 6.87
N SER A 228 8.54 -6.73 5.68
CA SER A 228 9.64 -7.59 5.26
C SER A 228 10.89 -6.75 5.04
N LEU A 229 11.98 -7.12 5.71
CA LEU A 229 13.23 -6.38 5.77
C LEU A 229 14.41 -7.23 5.31
N SER A 230 15.27 -6.65 4.51
CA SER A 230 16.57 -7.21 4.13
C SER A 230 17.58 -6.08 3.96
N SER A 231 18.85 -6.30 4.28
CA SER A 231 19.89 -5.27 4.28
C SER A 231 20.12 -4.60 2.92
N GLU A 232 19.86 -5.30 1.83
CA GLU A 232 20.17 -4.84 0.47
C GLU A 232 18.93 -4.55 -0.38
N LEU A 233 17.74 -4.66 0.20
CA LEU A 233 16.47 -4.53 -0.51
C LEU A 233 15.59 -3.44 0.09
N PRO A 234 14.69 -2.84 -0.70
CA PRO A 234 13.63 -2.03 -0.15
C PRO A 234 12.80 -2.80 0.88
N VAL A 235 12.32 -2.12 1.93
CA VAL A 235 11.32 -2.71 2.81
C VAL A 235 10.02 -2.93 2.04
N VAL A 236 9.34 -4.01 2.34
CA VAL A 236 7.98 -4.27 1.85
C VAL A 236 7.00 -4.16 3.02
N VAL A 237 6.02 -3.28 2.87
CA VAL A 237 4.90 -3.14 3.79
C VAL A 237 3.64 -3.62 3.07
N GLU A 238 3.11 -4.78 3.48
CA GLU A 238 1.99 -5.44 2.82
C GLU A 238 0.74 -5.41 3.68
N TYR A 239 -0.38 -5.06 3.03
CA TYR A 239 -1.72 -5.21 3.57
C TYR A 239 -2.51 -6.17 2.67
N LYS A 240 -2.94 -7.31 3.21
CA LYS A 240 -3.81 -8.24 2.48
C LYS A 240 -5.23 -7.70 2.44
N ILE A 241 -5.85 -7.76 1.28
CA ILE A 241 -7.23 -7.32 1.07
C ILE A 241 -8.11 -8.57 1.06
N ALA A 242 -8.44 -9.08 2.24
CA ALA A 242 -9.19 -10.33 2.43
C ALA A 242 -8.67 -11.44 1.48
N GLU A 243 -9.56 -12.19 0.85
CA GLU A 243 -9.21 -13.20 -0.16
C GLU A 243 -8.99 -12.60 -1.56
N MET A 244 -9.22 -11.30 -1.70
CA MET A 244 -9.25 -10.63 -3.00
C MET A 244 -7.87 -10.29 -3.56
N GLY A 245 -6.91 -9.95 -2.70
CA GLY A 245 -5.60 -9.54 -3.16
C GLY A 245 -4.76 -8.86 -2.10
N TYR A 246 -3.96 -7.90 -2.52
CA TYR A 246 -3.05 -7.19 -1.64
C TYR A 246 -2.74 -5.78 -2.15
N ILE A 247 -2.27 -4.95 -1.24
CA ILE A 247 -1.52 -3.76 -1.55
C ILE A 247 -0.16 -3.84 -0.87
N ARG A 248 0.91 -3.61 -1.63
CA ARG A 248 2.30 -3.63 -1.17
C ARG A 248 2.94 -2.28 -1.45
N PHE A 249 3.65 -1.79 -0.45
CA PHE A 249 4.47 -0.59 -0.57
C PHE A 249 5.94 -0.99 -0.42
N TYR A 250 6.77 -0.48 -1.32
CA TYR A 250 8.22 -0.69 -1.31
C TYR A 250 8.88 0.64 -1.03
N LEU A 251 9.84 0.66 -0.12
CA LEU A 251 10.57 1.87 0.24
C LEU A 251 12.05 1.58 0.35
N ALA A 252 12.86 2.35 -0.39
CA ALA A 252 14.30 2.31 -0.26
C ALA A 252 14.75 2.81 1.12
N PRO A 253 15.71 2.12 1.76
CA PRO A 253 16.30 2.62 2.99
C PRO A 253 17.11 3.90 2.73
N LYS A 254 17.23 4.73 3.75
CA LYS A 254 18.20 5.83 3.74
C LYS A 254 19.60 5.26 3.86
N ILE A 255 20.50 5.72 3.02
CA ILE A 255 21.93 5.43 3.14
C ILE A 255 22.44 6.31 4.28
N GLU A 256 23.06 5.70 5.29
CA GLU A 256 23.85 6.45 6.27
C GLU A 256 25.07 6.98 5.52
N GLU A 257 25.17 8.29 5.34
CA GLU A 257 26.43 8.90 4.95
C GLU A 257 27.36 8.69 6.14
N ASP A 258 28.40 7.85 5.96
CA ASP A 258 29.51 7.81 6.91
C ASP A 258 30.03 9.23 7.03
N GLU A 259 29.86 9.85 8.20
CA GLU A 259 30.57 11.09 8.54
C GLU A 259 32.05 10.73 8.54
N ASP A 260 32.68 10.87 7.36
CA ASP A 260 34.13 10.80 7.23
C ASP A 260 34.72 11.82 8.20
N GLU A 261 35.31 11.31 9.26
CA GLU A 261 36.11 12.08 10.22
C GLU A 261 37.26 12.75 9.45
N THR A 262 37.01 13.87 8.83
CA THR A 262 38.09 14.83 8.52
C THR A 262 38.51 15.47 9.81
N LYS A 263 39.38 14.79 10.55
CA LYS A 263 40.24 15.43 11.53
C LYS A 263 41.16 16.39 10.79
N PRO A 264 41.13 17.70 11.08
CA PRO A 264 42.21 18.57 10.63
C PRO A 264 43.47 18.15 11.38
N GLU A 265 44.46 17.66 10.65
CA GLU A 265 45.82 17.61 11.16
C GLU A 265 46.29 19.04 11.44
N VAL A 266 46.66 19.29 12.69
CA VAL A 266 47.37 20.50 13.17
C VAL A 266 48.86 20.27 13.10
#